data_6c411eee10aaee7bc2a65b68a551fb19
#
_entry.id   6c411eee10aaee7bc2a65b68a551fb19
#
_cell.length_a   1.000
_cell.length_b   1.000
_cell.length_c   1.000
_cell.angle_alpha   90.00
_cell.angle_beta   90.00
_cell.angle_gamma   90.00
#
_symmetry.space_group_name_H-M   'P 1'
#
loop_
_entity.id
_entity.type
_entity.pdbx_description
1 polymer ?
#
loop_
_entity_poly.entity_id
_entity_poly.type
_entity_poly.pdbx_seq_one_letter_code
_entity_poly.pdbx_strand_id
1 'polypeptide(L)'
;MRVITLTTDFGAADWFVGTMRGVILSIHPRVQIVDITHGVRAGDVRAAAFAVAASCRFFPENTIHVAVVDPGVGSRRTAKIGRAHV
;
A
#
# COMPACT_ATOMS: atom_id res chain seq x y z
N MET A 1 1.78 -17.69 -8.51
CA MET A 1 0.80 -16.72 -8.00
C MET A 1 1.53 -15.49 -7.51
N ARG A 2 1.04 -14.31 -7.86
CA ARG A 2 1.69 -13.06 -7.46
C ARG A 2 1.08 -12.51 -6.18
N VAL A 3 1.91 -11.95 -5.32
CA VAL A 3 1.48 -11.28 -4.10
C VAL A 3 1.66 -9.77 -4.27
N ILE A 4 0.65 -9.02 -3.84
CA ILE A 4 0.72 -7.56 -3.74
C ILE A 4 0.51 -7.19 -2.29
N THR A 5 1.42 -6.41 -1.72
CA THR A 5 1.22 -5.89 -0.37
C THR A 5 0.74 -4.45 -0.44
N LEU A 6 -0.02 -4.05 0.57
CA LEU A 6 -0.54 -2.69 0.66
C LEU A 6 -0.08 -2.05 1.96
N THR A 7 0.43 -0.83 1.84
CA THR A 7 0.83 0.00 2.97
C THR A 7 0.25 1.39 2.73
N THR A 8 -0.63 1.85 3.59
CA THR A 8 -1.30 3.14 3.38
C THR A 8 -1.47 3.91 4.67
N ASP A 9 -1.82 5.19 4.52
CA ASP A 9 -2.26 6.05 5.61
C ASP A 9 -3.77 6.25 5.63
N PHE A 10 -4.52 5.35 4.97
CA PHE A 10 -5.97 5.51 4.82
C PHE A 10 -6.74 5.17 6.09
N GLY A 11 -6.16 4.40 7.00
CA GLY A 11 -6.89 3.85 8.13
C GLY A 11 -7.76 2.67 7.71
N ALA A 12 -8.41 2.05 8.68
CA ALA A 12 -9.22 0.86 8.44
C ALA A 12 -10.74 1.17 8.45
N ALA A 13 -11.12 2.39 8.80
CA ALA A 13 -12.52 2.72 9.04
C ALA A 13 -13.29 3.17 7.80
N ASP A 14 -12.59 3.41 6.70
CA ASP A 14 -13.21 3.95 5.49
C ASP A 14 -13.25 2.88 4.40
N TRP A 15 -13.96 3.21 3.32
CA TRP A 15 -14.15 2.31 2.19
C TRP A 15 -12.99 2.34 1.18
N PHE A 16 -12.01 3.20 1.37
CA PHE A 16 -10.90 3.37 0.42
C PHE A 16 -10.08 2.09 0.22
N VAL A 17 -9.77 1.39 1.29
CA VAL A 17 -8.97 0.16 1.19
C VAL A 17 -9.73 -0.91 0.42
N GLY A 18 -11.02 -1.06 0.70
CA GLY A 18 -11.85 -2.02 -0.03
C GLY A 18 -11.93 -1.70 -1.51
N THR A 19 -12.08 -0.42 -1.86
CA THR A 19 -12.11 0.02 -3.24
C THR A 19 -10.79 -0.27 -3.95
N MET A 20 -9.67 0.00 -3.28
CA MET A 20 -8.35 -0.27 -3.84
C MET A 20 -8.17 -1.75 -4.14
N ARG A 21 -8.58 -2.61 -3.20
CA ARG A 21 -8.56 -4.06 -3.42
C ARG A 21 -9.42 -4.47 -4.60
N GLY A 22 -10.61 -3.90 -4.71
CA GLY A 22 -11.52 -4.19 -5.81
C GLY A 22 -10.92 -3.83 -7.16
N VAL A 23 -10.27 -2.68 -7.24
CA VAL A 23 -9.60 -2.26 -8.48
C VAL A 23 -8.49 -3.24 -8.85
N ILE A 24 -7.67 -3.64 -7.87
CA ILE A 24 -6.59 -4.60 -8.12
C ILE A 24 -7.17 -5.93 -8.62
N LEU A 25 -8.20 -6.42 -7.96
CA LEU A 25 -8.80 -7.71 -8.32
C LEU A 25 -9.51 -7.66 -9.67
N SER A 26 -10.02 -6.51 -10.06
CA SER A 26 -10.63 -6.33 -11.38
C SER A 26 -9.61 -6.50 -12.50
N ILE A 27 -8.38 -6.07 -12.24
CA ILE A 27 -7.30 -6.13 -13.23
C ILE A 27 -6.58 -7.47 -13.16
N HIS A 28 -6.41 -8.00 -11.95
CA HIS A 28 -5.61 -9.20 -11.72
C HIS A 28 -6.29 -10.12 -10.70
N PRO A 29 -7.31 -10.88 -11.13
CA PRO A 29 -8.16 -11.62 -10.20
C PRO A 29 -7.48 -12.74 -9.43
N ARG A 30 -6.31 -13.19 -9.88
CA ARG A 30 -5.59 -14.30 -9.21
C ARG A 30 -4.50 -13.82 -8.25
N VAL A 31 -4.35 -12.53 -8.08
CA VAL A 31 -3.35 -12.01 -7.16
C VAL A 31 -3.79 -12.24 -5.72
N GLN A 32 -2.83 -12.42 -4.82
CA GLN A 32 -3.09 -12.40 -3.38
C GLN A 32 -2.72 -11.02 -2.85
N ILE A 33 -3.63 -10.42 -2.13
CA ILE A 33 -3.44 -9.10 -1.54
C ILE A 33 -3.20 -9.26 -0.05
N VAL A 34 -2.08 -8.72 0.44
CA VAL A 34 -1.72 -8.78 1.85
C VAL A 34 -1.53 -7.36 2.36
N ASP A 35 -2.22 -7.03 3.42
CA ASP A 35 -2.06 -5.73 4.07
C ASP A 35 -0.85 -5.75 4.98
N ILE A 36 0.10 -4.86 4.77
CA ILE A 36 1.14 -4.64 5.76
C ILE A 36 0.57 -3.76 6.86
N THR A 37 0.06 -2.60 6.50
CA THR A 37 -0.62 -1.71 7.45
C THR A 37 -1.37 -0.64 6.70
N HIS A 38 -2.48 -0.19 7.27
CA HIS A 38 -3.19 1.01 6.83
C HIS A 38 -3.16 2.07 7.92
N GLY A 39 -2.35 1.84 8.95
CA GLY A 39 -2.22 2.73 10.08
C GLY A 39 -1.01 3.65 10.02
N VAL A 40 -0.44 3.87 8.85
CA VAL A 40 0.62 4.87 8.70
C VAL A 40 0.03 6.23 9.05
N ARG A 41 0.78 7.03 9.81
CA ARG A 41 0.35 8.38 10.14
C ARG A 41 0.12 9.19 8.86
N ALA A 42 -0.93 9.97 8.82
CA ALA A 42 -1.29 10.73 7.63
C ALA A 42 -0.11 11.51 7.07
N GLY A 43 0.22 11.26 5.81
CA GLY A 43 1.29 11.94 5.11
C GLY A 43 2.71 11.50 5.47
N ASP A 44 2.86 10.50 6.35
CA ASP A 44 4.19 10.09 6.82
C ASP A 44 4.84 9.09 5.85
N VAL A 45 5.47 9.64 4.82
CA VAL A 45 6.14 8.84 3.79
C VAL A 45 7.27 8.01 4.38
N ARG A 46 8.00 8.54 5.36
CA ARG A 46 9.11 7.80 5.99
C ARG A 46 8.63 6.58 6.75
N ALA A 47 7.53 6.72 7.48
CA ALA A 47 6.97 5.58 8.21
C ALA A 47 6.50 4.49 7.25
N ALA A 48 5.88 4.87 6.14
CA ALA A 48 5.46 3.92 5.12
C ALA A 48 6.67 3.20 4.51
N ALA A 49 7.70 3.93 4.16
CA ALA A 49 8.92 3.36 3.60
C ALA A 49 9.58 2.40 4.59
N PHE A 50 9.61 2.76 5.87
CA PHE A 50 10.15 1.89 6.90
C PHE A 50 9.33 0.60 7.03
N ALA A 51 8.01 0.70 7.03
CA ALA A 51 7.15 -0.47 7.14
C ALA A 51 7.38 -1.44 5.98
N VAL A 52 7.49 -0.94 4.76
CA VAL A 52 7.79 -1.77 3.60
C VAL A 52 9.18 -2.38 3.72
N ALA A 53 10.18 -1.59 4.05
CA ALA A 53 11.56 -2.06 4.16
C ALA A 53 11.72 -3.14 5.23
N ALA A 54 11.03 -2.98 6.36
CA ALA A 54 11.11 -3.95 7.46
C ALA A 54 10.37 -5.25 7.13
N SER A 55 9.39 -5.20 6.24
CA SER A 55 8.51 -6.33 5.96
C SER A 55 8.89 -7.10 4.70
N CYS A 56 9.47 -6.44 3.71
CA CYS A 56 9.59 -6.98 2.35
C CYS A 56 10.39 -8.28 2.29
N ARG A 57 11.39 -8.45 3.14
CA ARG A 57 12.21 -9.68 3.14
C ARG A 57 11.44 -10.93 3.53
N PHE A 58 10.26 -10.77 4.14
CA PHE A 58 9.44 -11.90 4.55
C PHE A 58 8.48 -12.36 3.46
N PHE A 59 8.49 -11.71 2.31
CA PHE A 59 7.62 -12.04 1.19
C PHE A 59 8.40 -12.65 0.04
N PRO A 60 7.73 -13.37 -0.86
CA PRO A 60 8.37 -13.92 -2.05
C PRO A 60 9.07 -12.84 -2.88
N GLU A 61 10.14 -13.22 -3.59
CA GLU A 61 10.96 -12.26 -4.32
C GLU A 61 10.19 -11.45 -5.37
N ASN A 62 9.19 -12.04 -5.99
CA ASN A 62 8.42 -11.36 -7.03
C ASN A 62 7.21 -10.60 -6.49
N THR A 63 7.17 -10.36 -5.18
CA THR A 63 6.09 -9.60 -4.56
C THR A 63 6.15 -8.14 -4.99
N ILE A 64 4.98 -7.56 -5.26
CA ILE A 64 4.86 -6.15 -5.55
C ILE A 64 4.39 -5.44 -4.28
N HIS A 65 5.18 -4.51 -3.80
CA HIS A 65 4.83 -3.73 -2.62
C HIS A 65 4.29 -2.37 -3.05
N VAL A 66 3.05 -2.09 -2.68
CA VAL A 66 2.38 -0.84 -3.03
C VAL A 66 2.19 -0.02 -1.77
N ALA A 67 2.73 1.18 -1.76
CA ALA A 67 2.54 2.12 -0.66
C ALA A 67 1.82 3.35 -1.20
N VAL A 68 0.75 3.73 -0.53
CA VAL A 68 -0.05 4.89 -0.90
C VAL A 68 -0.14 5.80 0.31
N VAL A 69 0.57 6.92 0.24
CA VAL A 69 0.62 7.90 1.33
C VAL A 69 0.46 9.28 0.70
N ASP A 70 -0.45 10.05 1.23
CA ASP A 70 -0.70 11.41 0.74
C ASP A 70 -0.08 12.44 1.68
N PRO A 71 1.15 12.92 1.38
CA PRO A 71 1.78 13.93 2.22
C PRO A 71 1.10 15.30 2.15
N GLY A 72 0.14 15.43 1.23
CA GLY A 72 -0.61 16.66 1.05
C GLY A 72 -2.02 16.61 1.61
N VAL A 73 -2.30 15.74 2.58
CA VAL A 73 -3.63 15.69 3.21
C VAL A 73 -4.01 17.07 3.71
N GLY A 74 -5.19 17.54 3.27
CA GLY A 74 -5.66 18.90 3.58
C GLY A 74 -5.06 19.98 2.71
N SER A 75 -4.26 19.66 1.71
CA SER A 75 -3.66 20.59 0.76
C SER A 75 -4.08 20.21 -0.66
N ARG A 76 -3.52 20.91 -1.65
CA ARG A 76 -3.80 20.65 -3.07
C ARG A 76 -2.87 19.64 -3.70
N ARG A 77 -2.04 18.99 -2.92
CA ARG A 77 -1.07 18.05 -3.48
C ARG A 77 -1.74 16.76 -3.90
N THR A 78 -1.19 16.16 -4.94
CA THR A 78 -1.62 14.87 -5.42
C THR A 78 -1.03 13.78 -4.51
N ALA A 79 -1.79 12.72 -4.28
CA ALA A 79 -1.32 11.54 -3.57
C ALA A 79 -0.14 10.92 -4.32
N LYS A 80 0.84 10.43 -3.56
CA LYS A 80 2.00 9.75 -4.13
C LYS A 80 1.84 8.24 -3.97
N ILE A 81 2.09 7.55 -5.06
CA ILE A 81 2.04 6.09 -5.08
C ILE A 81 3.44 5.57 -5.34
N GLY A 82 3.92 4.76 -4.42
CA GLY A 82 5.22 4.14 -4.55
C GLY A 82 5.10 2.63 -4.68
N ARG A 83 5.99 2.05 -5.47
CA ARG A 83 6.09 0.60 -5.63
C ARG A 83 7.53 0.18 -5.43
N ALA A 84 7.72 -0.91 -4.69
CA ALA A 84 9.03 -1.52 -4.51
C ALA A 84 8.98 -2.97 -4.95
N HIS A 85 10.03 -3.41 -5.62
CA HIS A 85 10.21 -4.81 -5.99
C HIS A 85 11.37 -5.39 -5.19
N VAL A 86 11.16 -6.57 -4.69
CA VAL A 86 12.15 -7.26 -3.89
C VAL A 86 12.57 -8.55 -4.58
#